data_eda9d791025ba6846e56b243ae2185e1
#
_entry.id   eda9d791025ba6846e56b243ae2185e1
#
_cell.length_a   1.000
_cell.length_b   1.000
_cell.length_c   1.000
_cell.angle_alpha   90.00
_cell.angle_beta   90.00
_cell.angle_gamma   90.00
#
_symmetry.space_group_name_H-M   'P 1'
#
loop_
_entity.id
_entity.type
_entity.pdbx_description
1 polymer ?
#
loop_
_entity_poly.entity_id
_entity_poly.type
_entity_poly.pdbx_seq_one_letter_code
_entity_poly.pdbx_strand_id
1 'polypeptide(L)'
;MQMFETERAKLERNGGSLSIGLLDIDNFKRLNDELGHSAGDEALKALAGTVSKTLRPGDHVARYGGEEFVVLLPETAVGEGEQVLTRLQRSLTNGLFMHKQKQVFVTFSAGVTAYRGAERIEEALERADQALYEAKRTGKNRTCIG
;
A
#
# COMPACT_ATOMS: atom_id res chain seq x y z
N MET A 1 4.88 6.21 -14.94
CA MET A 1 5.49 5.27 -13.99
C MET A 1 5.97 4.05 -14.74
N GLN A 2 7.26 3.80 -14.74
CA GLN A 2 7.87 2.76 -15.60
C GLN A 2 7.46 1.35 -15.20
N MET A 3 7.38 1.06 -13.91
CA MET A 3 6.97 -0.28 -13.46
C MET A 3 5.53 -0.61 -13.90
N PHE A 4 4.65 0.39 -13.90
CA PHE A 4 3.30 0.20 -14.40
C PHE A 4 3.30 -0.12 -15.89
N GLU A 5 4.07 0.63 -16.69
CA GLU A 5 4.11 0.42 -18.14
C GLU A 5 4.62 -0.98 -18.49
N THR A 6 5.59 -1.49 -17.73
CA THR A 6 6.09 -2.84 -17.91
C THR A 6 4.99 -3.88 -17.65
N GLU A 7 4.25 -3.72 -16.56
CA GLU A 7 3.18 -4.67 -16.22
C GLU A 7 1.98 -4.55 -17.16
N ARG A 8 1.66 -3.33 -17.59
CA ARG A 8 0.59 -3.12 -18.56
C ARG A 8 0.91 -3.83 -19.89
N ALA A 9 2.15 -3.72 -20.35
CA ALA A 9 2.57 -4.39 -21.58
C ALA A 9 2.48 -5.92 -21.47
N LYS A 10 2.87 -6.48 -20.31
CA LYS A 10 2.72 -7.91 -20.06
C LYS A 10 1.25 -8.34 -20.06
N LEU A 11 0.39 -7.54 -19.46
CA LEU A 11 -1.04 -7.81 -19.39
C LEU A 11 -1.65 -7.81 -20.79
N GLU A 12 -1.27 -6.87 -21.64
CA GLU A 12 -1.74 -6.83 -23.03
C GLU A 12 -1.32 -8.06 -23.81
N ARG A 13 -0.11 -8.57 -23.59
CA ARG A 13 0.38 -9.75 -24.32
C ARG A 13 -0.20 -11.05 -23.80
N ASN A 14 -0.30 -11.19 -22.47
CA ASN A 14 -0.57 -12.48 -21.84
C ASN A 14 -1.98 -12.57 -21.23
N GLY A 15 -2.68 -11.44 -21.10
CA GLY A 15 -3.94 -11.39 -20.36
C GLY A 15 -3.71 -11.55 -18.87
N GLY A 16 -4.76 -11.83 -18.13
CA GLY A 16 -4.70 -12.02 -16.70
C GLY A 16 -5.20 -10.82 -15.92
N SER A 17 -4.75 -10.69 -14.69
CA SER A 17 -5.19 -9.64 -13.76
C SER A 17 -4.01 -8.83 -13.26
N LEU A 18 -4.26 -7.54 -13.01
CA LEU A 18 -3.31 -6.65 -12.37
C LEU A 18 -4.08 -5.87 -11.33
N SER A 19 -3.65 -5.94 -10.07
CA SER A 19 -4.22 -5.13 -9.00
C SER A 19 -3.28 -4.01 -8.62
N ILE A 20 -3.86 -2.86 -8.30
CA ILE A 20 -3.12 -1.65 -7.92
C ILE A 20 -3.61 -1.23 -6.55
N GLY A 21 -2.68 -1.05 -5.62
CA GLY A 21 -3.00 -0.62 -4.26
C GLY A 21 -2.31 0.66 -3.88
N LEU A 22 -2.99 1.47 -3.08
CA LEU A 22 -2.42 2.64 -2.43
C LEU A 22 -2.43 2.40 -0.92
N LEU A 23 -1.31 2.65 -0.28
CA LEU A 23 -1.13 2.48 1.16
C LEU A 23 -0.72 3.82 1.77
N ASP A 24 -1.29 4.13 2.93
CA ASP A 24 -1.02 5.38 3.63
C ASP A 24 -0.92 5.10 5.13
N ILE A 25 0.19 5.50 5.76
CA ILE A 25 0.38 5.31 7.20
C ILE A 25 -0.68 6.11 7.94
N ASP A 26 -1.38 5.44 8.86
CA ASP A 26 -2.42 6.06 9.67
C ASP A 26 -1.82 7.02 10.67
N ASN A 27 -2.43 8.21 10.78
CA ASN A 27 -2.04 9.23 11.75
C ASN A 27 -0.58 9.67 11.64
N PHE A 28 -0.03 9.68 10.43
CA PHE A 28 1.38 9.99 10.20
C PHE A 28 1.75 11.39 10.70
N LYS A 29 0.92 12.38 10.43
CA LYS A 29 1.15 13.75 10.92
C LYS A 29 1.19 13.78 12.43
N ARG A 30 0.25 13.10 13.08
CA ARG A 30 0.20 13.04 14.55
C ARG A 30 1.45 12.36 15.11
N LEU A 31 1.92 11.30 14.45
CA LEU A 31 3.14 10.60 14.85
C LEU A 31 4.33 11.57 14.82
N ASN A 32 4.48 12.34 13.75
CA ASN A 32 5.53 13.32 13.60
C ASN A 32 5.40 14.44 14.63
N ASP A 33 4.19 14.93 14.87
CA ASP A 33 3.94 16.02 15.81
C ASP A 33 4.25 15.61 17.26
N GLU A 34 3.92 14.37 17.62
CA GLU A 34 4.11 13.88 18.98
C GLU A 34 5.53 13.37 19.26
N LEU A 35 6.15 12.71 18.27
CA LEU A 35 7.42 12.01 18.47
C LEU A 35 8.57 12.55 17.61
N GLY A 36 8.30 13.51 16.74
CA GLY A 36 9.29 14.11 15.86
C GLY A 36 9.41 13.43 14.51
N HIS A 37 10.07 14.12 13.57
CA HIS A 37 10.18 13.63 12.18
C HIS A 37 10.96 12.32 12.08
N SER A 38 11.89 12.05 12.99
CA SER A 38 12.63 10.79 12.98
C SER A 38 11.71 9.58 13.22
N ALA A 39 10.65 9.76 14.02
CA ALA A 39 9.68 8.70 14.25
C ALA A 39 8.90 8.40 12.98
N GLY A 40 8.50 9.44 12.23
CA GLY A 40 7.85 9.26 10.94
C GLY A 40 8.74 8.54 9.94
N ASP A 41 10.01 8.91 9.86
CA ASP A 41 10.97 8.25 8.98
C ASP A 41 11.15 6.78 9.34
N GLU A 42 11.22 6.47 10.62
CA GLU A 42 11.33 5.07 11.06
C GLU A 42 10.07 4.28 10.76
N ALA A 43 8.90 4.90 10.89
CA ALA A 43 7.63 4.26 10.53
C ALA A 43 7.58 3.94 9.04
N LEU A 44 8.03 4.87 8.19
CA LEU A 44 8.11 4.64 6.75
C LEU A 44 9.06 3.48 6.42
N LYS A 45 10.20 3.41 7.10
CA LYS A 45 11.16 2.30 6.92
C LYS A 45 10.56 0.97 7.38
N ALA A 46 9.82 0.98 8.48
CA ALA A 46 9.17 -0.24 8.98
C ALA A 46 8.14 -0.75 7.98
N LEU A 47 7.33 0.15 7.41
CA LEU A 47 6.37 -0.23 6.41
C LEU A 47 7.06 -0.76 5.15
N ALA A 48 8.07 -0.05 4.65
CA ALA A 48 8.82 -0.48 3.47
C ALA A 48 9.45 -1.86 3.67
N GLY A 49 10.03 -2.10 4.85
CA GLY A 49 10.61 -3.40 5.18
C GLY A 49 9.59 -4.52 5.22
N THR A 50 8.43 -4.27 5.81
CA THR A 50 7.33 -5.24 5.86
C THR A 50 6.83 -5.56 4.46
N VAL A 51 6.63 -4.54 3.63
CA VAL A 51 6.21 -4.71 2.25
C VAL A 51 7.21 -5.57 1.48
N SER A 52 8.50 -5.24 1.58
CA SER A 52 9.56 -5.96 0.86
C SER A 52 9.63 -7.44 1.25
N LYS A 53 9.36 -7.76 2.52
CA LYS A 53 9.40 -9.15 2.98
C LYS A 53 8.18 -9.96 2.56
N THR A 54 7.04 -9.30 2.37
CA THR A 54 5.77 -9.98 2.13
C THR A 54 5.45 -10.11 0.64
N LEU A 55 5.86 -9.15 -0.18
CA LEU A 55 5.57 -9.18 -1.60
C LEU A 55 6.40 -10.23 -2.33
N ARG A 56 5.80 -10.80 -3.39
CA ARG A 56 6.47 -11.77 -4.25
C ARG A 56 7.50 -11.05 -5.15
N PRO A 57 8.47 -11.80 -5.70
CA PRO A 57 9.49 -11.17 -6.57
C PRO A 57 8.94 -10.40 -7.77
N GLY A 58 7.78 -10.75 -8.29
CA GLY A 58 7.18 -10.04 -9.41
C GLY A 58 6.34 -8.84 -9.04
N ASP A 59 6.06 -8.66 -7.75
CA ASP A 59 5.28 -7.53 -7.26
C ASP A 59 6.16 -6.28 -7.18
N HIS A 60 5.54 -5.11 -7.30
CA HIS A 60 6.27 -3.85 -7.27
C HIS A 60 5.74 -2.94 -6.18
N VAL A 61 6.65 -2.18 -5.57
CA VAL A 61 6.29 -1.15 -4.61
C VAL A 61 7.12 0.09 -4.90
N ALA A 62 6.50 1.26 -4.77
CA ALA A 62 7.20 2.54 -4.87
C ALA A 62 6.57 3.53 -3.91
N ARG A 63 7.39 4.45 -3.42
CA ARG A 63 6.89 5.56 -2.62
C ARG A 63 6.18 6.53 -3.56
N TYR A 64 4.93 6.85 -3.26
CA TYR A 64 4.09 7.66 -4.13
C TYR A 64 4.01 9.12 -3.68
N GLY A 65 4.01 9.35 -2.39
CA GLY A 65 3.97 10.67 -1.78
C GLY A 65 4.76 10.67 -0.49
N GLY A 66 4.51 11.63 0.39
CA GLY A 66 5.23 11.74 1.65
C GLY A 66 5.12 10.49 2.53
N GLU A 67 3.91 9.99 2.68
CA GLU A 67 3.59 8.84 3.53
C GLU A 67 2.81 7.77 2.78
N GLU A 68 2.74 7.87 1.45
CA GLU A 68 1.97 6.97 0.61
C GLU A 68 2.87 6.08 -0.22
N PHE A 69 2.42 4.85 -0.40
CA PHE A 69 3.08 3.86 -1.26
C PHE A 69 2.08 3.35 -2.28
N VAL A 70 2.57 3.04 -3.46
CA VAL A 70 1.79 2.35 -4.48
C VAL A 70 2.37 0.96 -4.65
N VAL A 71 1.50 -0.05 -4.75
CA VAL A 71 1.90 -1.42 -5.05
C VAL A 71 1.23 -1.88 -6.33
N LEU A 72 1.97 -2.63 -7.13
CA LEU A 72 1.44 -3.30 -8.31
C LEU A 72 1.55 -4.80 -8.09
N LEU A 73 0.44 -5.49 -8.22
CA LEU A 73 0.35 -6.93 -7.98
C LEU A 73 -0.06 -7.63 -9.27
N PRO A 74 0.93 -8.04 -10.09
CA PRO A 74 0.64 -8.74 -11.34
C PRO A 74 0.03 -10.11 -11.07
N GLU A 75 -0.76 -10.58 -12.00
CA GLU A 75 -1.41 -11.90 -11.93
C GLU A 75 -2.17 -12.08 -10.62
N THR A 76 -2.80 -11.01 -10.15
CA THR A 76 -3.49 -10.97 -8.87
C THR A 76 -4.86 -10.34 -9.07
N ALA A 77 -5.92 -11.09 -8.81
CA ALA A 77 -7.27 -10.57 -8.81
C ALA A 77 -7.46 -9.64 -7.60
N VAL A 78 -8.43 -8.73 -7.69
CA VAL A 78 -8.60 -7.70 -6.65
C VAL A 78 -8.88 -8.29 -5.26
N GLY A 79 -9.63 -9.39 -5.18
CA GLY A 79 -9.88 -10.06 -3.89
C GLY A 79 -8.61 -10.64 -3.28
N GLU A 80 -7.73 -11.19 -4.11
CA GLU A 80 -6.42 -11.66 -3.65
C GLU A 80 -5.53 -10.48 -3.25
N GLY A 81 -5.62 -9.37 -3.97
CA GLY A 81 -4.90 -8.15 -3.63
C GLY A 81 -5.30 -7.61 -2.27
N GLU A 82 -6.60 -7.63 -1.98
CA GLU A 82 -7.10 -7.26 -0.65
C GLU A 82 -6.49 -8.16 0.43
N GLN A 83 -6.40 -9.45 0.19
CA GLN A 83 -5.81 -10.39 1.14
C GLN A 83 -4.32 -10.13 1.36
N VAL A 84 -3.58 -9.82 0.31
CA VAL A 84 -2.17 -9.48 0.40
C VAL A 84 -1.97 -8.25 1.29
N LEU A 85 -2.76 -7.20 1.05
CA LEU A 85 -2.65 -5.96 1.83
C LEU A 85 -3.10 -6.17 3.28
N THR A 86 -4.11 -7.01 3.50
CA THR A 86 -4.55 -7.34 4.86
C THR A 86 -3.45 -8.08 5.63
N ARG A 87 -2.73 -9.00 4.97
CA ARG A 87 -1.59 -9.67 5.58
C ARG A 87 -0.47 -8.69 5.92
N LEU A 88 -0.21 -7.73 5.04
CA LEU A 88 0.75 -6.68 5.30
C LEU A 88 0.38 -5.87 6.53
N GLN A 89 -0.89 -5.52 6.67
CA GLN A 89 -1.40 -4.80 7.82
C GLN A 89 -1.18 -5.57 9.11
N ARG A 90 -1.47 -6.87 9.10
CA ARG A 90 -1.26 -7.73 10.26
C ARG A 90 0.23 -7.86 10.60
N SER A 91 1.09 -8.01 9.60
CA SER A 91 2.53 -8.10 9.81
C SER A 91 3.08 -6.83 10.43
N LEU A 92 2.64 -5.67 9.97
CA LEU A 92 3.09 -4.40 10.53
C LEU A 92 2.59 -4.21 11.96
N THR A 93 1.31 -4.52 12.21
CA THR A 93 0.70 -4.37 13.53
C THR A 93 1.34 -5.31 14.56
N ASN A 94 1.66 -6.54 14.14
CA ASN A 94 2.28 -7.54 15.01
C ASN A 94 3.79 -7.35 15.15
N GLY A 95 4.38 -6.53 14.28
CA GLY A 95 5.80 -6.24 14.34
C GLY A 95 6.15 -5.32 15.51
N LEU A 96 7.37 -5.47 16.02
CA LEU A 96 7.85 -4.59 17.06
C LEU A 96 8.46 -3.36 16.44
N PHE A 97 7.82 -2.21 16.66
CA PHE A 97 8.35 -0.93 16.23
C PHE A 97 8.72 -0.11 17.47
N MET A 98 10.01 0.20 17.60
CA MET A 98 10.52 0.95 18.76
C MET A 98 11.07 2.29 18.30
N HIS A 99 10.74 3.34 19.04
CA HIS A 99 11.30 4.67 18.85
C HIS A 99 11.76 5.20 20.20
N LYS A 100 13.05 5.48 20.33
CA LYS A 100 13.65 5.96 21.57
C LYS A 100 13.24 5.12 22.79
N GLN A 101 13.34 3.80 22.64
CA GLN A 101 13.03 2.81 23.68
C GLN A 101 11.55 2.72 24.07
N LYS A 102 10.67 3.35 23.27
CA LYS A 102 9.22 3.24 23.47
C LYS A 102 8.62 2.42 22.34
N GLN A 103 7.69 1.54 22.68
CA GLN A 103 6.93 0.82 21.68
C GLN A 103 5.90 1.76 21.06
N VAL A 104 5.87 1.80 19.73
CA VAL A 104 4.94 2.64 18.99
C VAL A 104 4.14 1.74 18.07
N PHE A 105 2.83 1.92 18.05
CA PHE A 105 1.96 1.19 17.15
C PHE A 105 1.82 1.94 15.84
N VAL A 106 2.16 1.28 14.75
CA VAL A 106 2.06 1.84 13.41
C VAL A 106 1.11 0.97 12.61
N THR A 107 0.11 1.59 12.02
CA THR A 107 -0.83 0.92 11.12
C THR A 107 -0.90 1.68 9.81
N PHE A 108 -1.45 1.04 8.80
CA PHE A 108 -1.74 1.73 7.55
C PHE A 108 -3.11 1.34 7.04
N SER A 109 -3.70 2.25 6.27
CA SER A 109 -4.92 1.99 5.52
C SER A 109 -4.57 1.78 4.06
N ALA A 110 -5.39 1.04 3.35
CA ALA A 110 -5.13 0.74 1.95
C ALA A 110 -6.41 0.73 1.12
N GLY A 111 -6.26 1.13 -0.13
CA GLY A 111 -7.28 0.94 -1.15
C GLY A 111 -6.69 0.13 -2.27
N VAL A 112 -7.43 -0.84 -2.80
CA VAL A 112 -6.99 -1.69 -3.89
C VAL A 112 -8.06 -1.75 -4.97
N THR A 113 -7.62 -1.74 -6.22
CA THR A 113 -8.53 -1.84 -7.36
C THR A 113 -7.92 -2.73 -8.43
N ALA A 114 -8.79 -3.31 -9.24
CA ALA A 114 -8.34 -4.03 -10.44
C ALA A 114 -8.04 -3.01 -11.54
N TYR A 115 -6.91 -3.19 -12.22
CA TYR A 115 -6.63 -2.41 -13.42
C TYR A 115 -7.53 -2.92 -14.55
N ARG A 116 -8.25 -2.01 -15.17
CA ARG A 116 -9.13 -2.32 -16.31
C ARG A 116 -8.38 -2.00 -17.59
N GLY A 117 -8.18 -3.00 -18.42
CA GLY A 117 -7.43 -2.84 -19.66
C GLY A 117 -7.90 -1.61 -20.44
N ALA A 118 -6.99 -0.92 -21.08
CA ALA A 118 -7.22 0.29 -21.88
C ALA A 118 -7.50 1.56 -21.06
N GLU A 119 -7.57 1.50 -19.72
CA GLU A 119 -7.67 2.72 -18.92
C GLU A 119 -6.27 3.28 -18.64
N ARG A 120 -6.22 4.55 -18.26
CA ARG A 120 -4.97 5.18 -17.82
C ARG A 120 -4.70 4.82 -16.37
N ILE A 121 -3.42 4.80 -15.99
CA ILE A 121 -3.03 4.51 -14.59
C ILE A 121 -3.70 5.50 -13.63
N GLU A 122 -3.86 6.74 -14.04
CA GLU A 122 -4.47 7.78 -13.21
C GLU A 122 -5.91 7.44 -12.82
N GLU A 123 -6.65 6.79 -13.73
CA GLU A 123 -8.03 6.37 -13.43
C GLU A 123 -8.06 5.26 -12.39
N ALA A 124 -7.15 4.31 -12.49
CA ALA A 124 -7.03 3.24 -11.50
C ALA A 124 -6.58 3.79 -10.15
N LEU A 125 -5.59 4.69 -10.16
CA LEU A 125 -5.11 5.31 -8.91
C LEU A 125 -6.21 6.11 -8.22
N GLU A 126 -7.08 6.77 -8.98
CA GLU A 126 -8.20 7.51 -8.41
C GLU A 126 -9.18 6.57 -7.72
N ARG A 127 -9.49 5.42 -8.32
CA ARG A 127 -10.35 4.42 -7.67
C ARG A 127 -9.71 3.86 -6.40
N ALA A 128 -8.41 3.58 -6.45
CA ALA A 128 -7.69 3.11 -5.27
C ALA A 128 -7.67 4.17 -4.17
N ASP A 129 -7.53 5.44 -4.55
CA ASP A 129 -7.54 6.55 -3.60
C ASP A 129 -8.88 6.70 -2.92
N GLN A 130 -9.97 6.56 -3.67
CA GLN A 130 -11.32 6.59 -3.10
C GLN A 130 -11.52 5.44 -2.11
N ALA A 131 -11.03 4.24 -2.45
CA ALA A 131 -11.10 3.10 -1.54
C ALA A 131 -10.24 3.33 -0.29
N LEU A 132 -9.07 3.93 -0.44
CA LEU A 132 -8.22 4.31 0.68
C LEU A 132 -8.93 5.30 1.60
N TYR A 133 -9.61 6.29 1.04
CA TYR A 133 -10.40 7.24 1.80
C TYR A 133 -11.47 6.52 2.62
N GLU A 134 -12.18 5.55 2.02
CA GLU A 134 -13.17 4.76 2.72
C GLU A 134 -12.55 3.94 3.86
N ALA A 135 -11.37 3.37 3.65
CA ALA A 135 -10.67 2.64 4.70
C ALA A 135 -10.37 3.55 5.89
N LYS A 136 -9.92 4.77 5.62
CA LYS A 136 -9.64 5.74 6.69
C LYS A 136 -10.91 6.21 7.39
N ARG A 137 -11.98 6.42 6.62
CA ARG A 137 -13.25 6.89 7.17
C ARG A 137 -13.93 5.84 8.05
N THR A 138 -13.75 4.57 7.74
CA THR A 138 -14.46 3.48 8.41
C THR A 138 -13.68 2.83 9.55
N GLY A 139 -12.53 3.40 9.93
CA GLY A 139 -11.83 2.94 11.13
C GLY A 139 -10.33 2.77 11.00
N LYS A 140 -9.77 2.98 9.81
CA LYS A 140 -8.31 2.82 9.57
C LYS A 140 -7.84 1.38 9.74
N ASN A 141 -6.57 1.12 9.54
CA ASN A 141 -5.95 -0.20 9.67
C ASN A 141 -6.78 -1.28 8.96
N ARG A 142 -7.13 -1.01 7.71
CA ARG A 142 -7.94 -1.90 6.88
C ARG A 142 -7.71 -1.63 5.41
N THR A 143 -8.18 -2.57 4.58
CA THR A 143 -8.12 -2.45 3.13
C THR A 143 -9.54 -2.43 2.58
N CYS A 144 -9.83 -1.47 1.71
CA CYS A 144 -11.08 -1.43 0.97
C CYS A 144 -10.81 -1.65 -0.51
N ILE A 145 -11.80 -2.24 -1.19
CA ILE A 145 -11.74 -2.46 -2.64
C ILE A 145 -12.47 -1.32 -3.33
N GLY A 146 -11.81 -0.78 -4.35
CA GLY A 146 -12.41 0.24 -5.21
C GLY A 146 -12.89 -0.30 -6.56
#